data_49081542b45137e0c5de0d4d5ea8bc53
#
_entry.id   49081542b45137e0c5de0d4d5ea8bc53
#
_cell.length_a   1.000
_cell.length_b   1.000
_cell.length_c   1.000
_cell.angle_alpha   90.00
_cell.angle_beta   90.00
_cell.angle_gamma   90.00
#
_symmetry.space_group_name_H-M   'P 1'
#
loop_
_entity.id
_entity.type
_entity.pdbx_description
1 polymer ?
#
loop_
_entity_poly.entity_id
_entity_poly.type
_entity_poly.pdbx_seq_one_letter_code
_entity_poly.pdbx_strand_id
1 'polypeptide(L)'
;KAEIVGGARPRPGTTRETMADITLSNFELEVIEASRRQPVLLDIWAPWCGPCKTLGPVLEKLEAEYAGRFQLAKLNSDEVPEIATQLSQMFGVRSIPFCVMFVDGQPVDGFVGALPEAQIRSFLDKHVPEGAALAAEAEVAEAEELAAEGSLEAAVGKLQHALQTDPGNDVARFDLVKLL
;
A
#
# COMPACT_ATOMS: atom_id res chain seq x y z
N LYS A 1 17.67 8.47 -47.57
CA LYS A 1 16.79 9.25 -46.67
C LYS A 1 16.24 8.27 -45.63
N ALA A 2 16.83 8.28 -44.47
CA ALA A 2 16.34 7.51 -43.33
C ALA A 2 15.63 8.49 -42.37
N GLU A 3 14.35 8.28 -42.17
CA GLU A 3 13.57 9.00 -41.14
C GLU A 3 13.79 8.36 -39.78
N ILE A 4 14.28 9.17 -38.87
CA ILE A 4 14.46 8.81 -37.47
C ILE A 4 13.11 9.02 -36.80
N VAL A 5 12.42 7.92 -36.48
CA VAL A 5 11.23 7.95 -35.65
C VAL A 5 11.65 8.14 -34.20
N GLY A 6 11.39 9.34 -33.68
CA GLY A 6 11.69 9.70 -32.32
C GLY A 6 10.83 8.88 -31.30
N GLY A 7 11.50 8.07 -30.52
CA GLY A 7 10.89 7.38 -29.41
C GLY A 7 10.46 8.39 -28.33
N ALA A 8 9.17 8.51 -28.11
CA ALA A 8 8.63 9.30 -27.01
C ALA A 8 8.99 8.64 -25.67
N ARG A 9 9.72 9.37 -24.82
CA ARG A 9 9.96 8.97 -23.45
C ARG A 9 8.63 9.02 -22.67
N PRO A 10 8.29 8.00 -21.87
CA PRO A 10 7.13 8.08 -21.01
C PRO A 10 7.34 9.19 -19.97
N ARG A 11 6.37 10.06 -19.83
CA ARG A 11 6.37 11.14 -18.85
C ARG A 11 6.14 10.56 -17.45
N PRO A 12 6.92 10.91 -16.43
CA PRO A 12 6.57 10.62 -15.05
C PRO A 12 5.48 11.61 -14.62
N GLY A 13 4.34 11.11 -14.23
CA GLY A 13 3.23 11.94 -13.78
C GLY A 13 1.91 11.39 -14.25
N THR A 14 1.56 10.21 -13.79
CA THR A 14 0.26 9.65 -14.11
C THR A 14 -0.58 9.60 -12.87
N THR A 15 -1.60 10.42 -12.88
CA THR A 15 -2.91 10.16 -12.31
C THR A 15 -3.03 8.71 -11.85
N ARG A 16 -3.30 8.57 -10.59
CA ARG A 16 -3.72 7.36 -9.93
C ARG A 16 -4.86 6.73 -10.72
N GLU A 17 -4.55 5.80 -11.57
CA GLU A 17 -5.56 4.92 -12.13
C GLU A 17 -5.98 3.94 -11.02
N THR A 18 -7.18 4.21 -10.52
CA THR A 18 -8.22 3.27 -10.12
C THR A 18 -7.79 1.84 -9.86
N MET A 19 -8.09 1.41 -8.61
CA MET A 19 -8.20 0.02 -8.16
C MET A 19 -7.75 -1.03 -9.18
N ALA A 20 -6.64 -1.70 -8.88
CA ALA A 20 -6.15 -2.77 -9.74
C ALA A 20 -7.11 -3.97 -9.69
N ASP A 21 -7.67 -4.33 -10.84
CA ASP A 21 -8.32 -5.63 -11.00
C ASP A 21 -7.25 -6.71 -11.05
N ILE A 22 -7.29 -7.63 -10.10
CA ILE A 22 -6.27 -8.66 -9.94
C ILE A 22 -6.56 -9.88 -10.80
N THR A 23 -5.55 -10.32 -11.50
CA THR A 23 -5.50 -11.53 -12.31
C THR A 23 -4.34 -12.42 -11.83
N LEU A 24 -4.27 -13.66 -12.30
CA LEU A 24 -3.11 -14.53 -12.03
C LEU A 24 -1.79 -13.91 -12.50
N SER A 25 -1.82 -13.16 -13.61
CA SER A 25 -0.61 -12.60 -14.22
C SER A 25 -0.10 -11.34 -13.53
N ASN A 26 -0.95 -10.57 -12.85
CA ASN A 26 -0.54 -9.33 -12.20
C ASN A 26 -0.50 -9.40 -10.66
N PHE A 27 -0.99 -10.47 -10.06
CA PHE A 27 -1.05 -10.62 -8.59
C PHE A 27 0.31 -10.40 -7.92
N GLU A 28 1.37 -10.99 -8.46
CA GLU A 28 2.72 -10.84 -7.92
C GLU A 28 3.15 -9.37 -7.90
N LEU A 29 2.95 -8.65 -8.99
CA LEU A 29 3.36 -7.27 -9.11
C LEU A 29 2.46 -6.31 -8.32
N GLU A 30 1.13 -6.45 -8.48
CA GLU A 30 0.14 -5.49 -7.98
C GLU A 30 -0.22 -5.71 -6.50
N VAL A 31 0.05 -6.89 -5.95
CA VAL A 31 -0.23 -7.22 -4.55
C VAL A 31 1.06 -7.49 -3.78
N ILE A 32 1.84 -8.48 -4.18
CA ILE A 32 3.01 -8.91 -3.41
C ILE A 32 4.11 -7.85 -3.44
N GLU A 33 4.59 -7.48 -4.61
CA GLU A 33 5.66 -6.46 -4.73
C GLU A 33 5.17 -5.05 -4.34
N ALA A 34 3.93 -4.70 -4.67
CA ALA A 34 3.34 -3.43 -4.25
C ALA A 34 3.28 -3.31 -2.72
N SER A 35 2.97 -4.41 -2.01
CA SER A 35 2.87 -4.41 -0.55
C SER A 35 4.20 -4.21 0.19
N ARG A 36 5.33 -4.28 -0.52
CA ARG A 36 6.65 -3.93 0.02
C ARG A 36 6.87 -2.42 0.14
N ARG A 37 6.09 -1.63 -0.61
CA ARG A 37 6.18 -0.16 -0.61
C ARG A 37 5.09 0.50 0.21
N GLN A 38 3.90 -0.08 0.21
CA GLN A 38 2.75 0.41 0.98
C GLN A 38 1.78 -0.75 1.21
N PRO A 39 1.01 -0.78 2.32
CA PRO A 39 0.02 -1.81 2.54
C PRO A 39 -0.96 -1.94 1.37
N VAL A 40 -1.32 -3.16 1.01
CA VAL A 40 -2.32 -3.48 -0.02
C VAL A 40 -3.48 -4.22 0.63
N LEU A 41 -4.67 -3.68 0.49
CA LEU A 41 -5.91 -4.36 0.88
C LEU A 41 -6.51 -5.04 -0.33
N LEU A 42 -6.53 -6.36 -0.34
CA LEU A 42 -7.13 -7.18 -1.39
C LEU A 42 -8.57 -7.51 -1.02
N ASP A 43 -9.53 -7.01 -1.80
CA ASP A 43 -10.96 -7.30 -1.69
C ASP A 43 -11.31 -8.48 -2.60
N ILE A 44 -11.63 -9.64 -2.01
CA ILE A 44 -12.10 -10.84 -2.71
C ILE A 44 -13.62 -10.79 -2.79
N TRP A 45 -14.12 -10.65 -3.99
CA TRP A 45 -15.53 -10.43 -4.29
C TRP A 45 -16.05 -11.30 -5.44
N ALA A 46 -17.34 -11.24 -5.72
CA ALA A 46 -17.95 -11.82 -6.91
C ALA A 46 -19.16 -11.00 -7.37
N PRO A 47 -19.52 -11.03 -8.67
CA PRO A 47 -20.62 -10.25 -9.23
C PRO A 47 -22.01 -10.54 -8.62
N TRP A 48 -22.22 -11.78 -8.17
CA TRP A 48 -23.47 -12.25 -7.55
C TRP A 48 -23.56 -11.95 -6.04
N CYS A 49 -22.49 -11.44 -5.44
CA CYS A 49 -22.41 -11.21 -4.01
C CYS A 49 -23.02 -9.86 -3.61
N GLY A 50 -24.18 -9.89 -2.97
CA GLY A 50 -24.87 -8.66 -2.49
C GLY A 50 -24.06 -7.83 -1.52
N PRO A 51 -23.52 -8.39 -0.42
CA PRO A 51 -22.68 -7.67 0.54
C PRO A 51 -21.42 -7.08 -0.07
N CYS A 52 -20.84 -7.70 -1.10
CA CYS A 52 -19.67 -7.17 -1.82
C CYS A 52 -19.98 -5.83 -2.50
N LYS A 53 -21.18 -5.67 -3.01
CA LYS A 53 -21.66 -4.42 -3.64
C LYS A 53 -21.83 -3.28 -2.64
N THR A 54 -22.08 -3.60 -1.40
CA THR A 54 -22.16 -2.62 -0.30
C THR A 54 -20.77 -2.24 0.19
N LEU A 55 -19.86 -3.22 0.33
CA LEU A 55 -18.51 -3.01 0.84
C LEU A 55 -17.62 -2.25 -0.15
N GLY A 56 -17.69 -2.56 -1.44
CA GLY A 56 -16.83 -1.96 -2.47
C GLY A 56 -16.75 -0.45 -2.40
N PRO A 57 -17.87 0.30 -2.47
CA PRO A 57 -17.87 1.75 -2.38
C PRO A 57 -17.29 2.31 -1.09
N VAL A 58 -17.44 1.61 0.04
CA VAL A 58 -16.87 2.01 1.34
C VAL A 58 -15.34 1.89 1.29
N LEU A 59 -14.80 0.81 0.74
CA LEU A 59 -13.35 0.62 0.59
C LEU A 59 -12.74 1.67 -0.36
N GLU A 60 -13.42 1.99 -1.45
CA GLU A 60 -12.99 3.03 -2.41
C GLU A 60 -12.94 4.42 -1.75
N LYS A 61 -13.96 4.75 -0.98
CA LYS A 61 -14.00 5.97 -0.19
C LYS A 61 -12.83 6.04 0.80
N LEU A 62 -12.57 4.96 1.53
CA LEU A 62 -11.49 4.89 2.50
C LEU A 62 -10.11 4.99 1.84
N GLU A 63 -9.90 4.35 0.69
CA GLU A 63 -8.65 4.51 -0.08
C GLU A 63 -8.40 5.99 -0.42
N ALA A 64 -9.42 6.69 -0.89
CA ALA A 64 -9.32 8.11 -1.20
C ALA A 64 -9.02 8.97 0.04
N GLU A 65 -9.68 8.70 1.16
CA GLU A 65 -9.48 9.42 2.42
C GLU A 65 -8.08 9.17 3.03
N TYR A 66 -7.57 7.94 2.92
CA TYR A 66 -6.22 7.59 3.37
C TYR A 66 -5.12 8.10 2.43
N ALA A 67 -5.49 8.74 1.32
CA ALA A 67 -4.61 9.51 0.43
C ALA A 67 -3.31 8.78 0.02
N GLY A 68 -3.42 7.49 -0.32
CA GLY A 68 -2.30 6.68 -0.79
C GLY A 68 -1.48 6.00 0.29
N ARG A 69 -1.89 6.08 1.53
CA ARG A 69 -1.25 5.34 2.62
C ARG A 69 -1.47 3.83 2.54
N PHE A 70 -2.49 3.39 1.83
CA PHE A 70 -2.67 2.00 1.38
C PHE A 70 -3.24 1.97 -0.03
N GLN A 71 -3.10 0.83 -0.69
CA GLN A 71 -3.65 0.57 -2.02
C GLN A 71 -4.79 -0.45 -1.91
N LEU A 72 -5.90 -0.18 -2.58
CA LEU A 72 -6.99 -1.13 -2.75
C LEU A 72 -6.79 -1.93 -4.03
N ALA A 73 -6.90 -3.26 -3.94
CA ALA A 73 -6.90 -4.18 -5.07
C ALA A 73 -8.15 -5.05 -5.01
N LYS A 74 -8.71 -5.42 -6.16
CA LYS A 74 -9.93 -6.22 -6.25
C LYS A 74 -9.67 -7.53 -6.98
N LEU A 75 -10.13 -8.63 -6.41
CA LEU A 75 -10.02 -9.96 -7.00
C LEU A 75 -11.41 -10.59 -7.13
N ASN A 76 -11.83 -10.82 -8.37
CA ASN A 76 -13.05 -11.56 -8.66
C ASN A 76 -12.79 -13.06 -8.45
N SER A 77 -13.40 -13.66 -7.43
CA SER A 77 -13.20 -15.07 -7.08
C SER A 77 -13.71 -16.05 -8.14
N ASP A 78 -14.60 -15.63 -9.02
CA ASP A 78 -15.08 -16.45 -10.14
C ASP A 78 -14.04 -16.50 -11.28
N GLU A 79 -13.26 -15.44 -11.46
CA GLU A 79 -12.22 -15.33 -12.50
C GLU A 79 -10.86 -15.86 -12.05
N VAL A 80 -10.54 -15.69 -10.76
CA VAL A 80 -9.26 -16.10 -10.17
C VAL A 80 -9.48 -16.97 -8.93
N PRO A 81 -10.12 -18.13 -9.10
CA PRO A 81 -10.47 -19.02 -7.98
C PRO A 81 -9.24 -19.59 -7.26
N GLU A 82 -8.10 -19.73 -7.94
CA GLU A 82 -6.88 -20.30 -7.38
C GLU A 82 -6.36 -19.46 -6.20
N ILE A 83 -6.22 -18.15 -6.39
CA ILE A 83 -5.74 -17.23 -5.35
C ILE A 83 -6.80 -17.08 -4.26
N ALA A 84 -8.08 -16.91 -4.64
CA ALA A 84 -9.18 -16.80 -3.70
C ALA A 84 -9.27 -18.00 -2.77
N THR A 85 -9.16 -19.22 -3.31
CA THR A 85 -9.18 -20.46 -2.55
C THR A 85 -7.99 -20.60 -1.63
N GLN A 86 -6.79 -20.30 -2.11
CA GLN A 86 -5.56 -20.38 -1.31
C GLN A 86 -5.62 -19.44 -0.10
N LEU A 87 -6.02 -18.19 -0.29
CA LEU A 87 -6.16 -17.23 0.79
C LEU A 87 -7.28 -17.63 1.76
N SER A 88 -8.40 -18.08 1.26
CA SER A 88 -9.50 -18.57 2.07
C SER A 88 -9.10 -19.76 2.95
N GLN A 89 -8.33 -20.69 2.43
CA GLN A 89 -7.80 -21.82 3.20
C GLN A 89 -6.79 -21.37 4.26
N MET A 90 -5.91 -20.45 3.91
CA MET A 90 -4.89 -19.92 4.82
C MET A 90 -5.52 -19.26 6.06
N PHE A 91 -6.61 -18.52 5.86
CA PHE A 91 -7.33 -17.81 6.95
C PHE A 91 -8.51 -18.59 7.54
N GLY A 92 -8.81 -19.77 7.02
CA GLY A 92 -9.96 -20.56 7.47
C GLY A 92 -11.32 -19.95 7.14
N VAL A 93 -11.41 -19.16 6.07
CA VAL A 93 -12.58 -18.41 5.62
C VAL A 93 -13.30 -19.16 4.52
N ARG A 94 -14.65 -19.14 4.51
CA ARG A 94 -15.48 -19.85 3.52
C ARG A 94 -16.51 -18.97 2.81
N SER A 95 -16.49 -17.68 3.07
CA SER A 95 -17.48 -16.73 2.55
C SER A 95 -16.84 -15.46 2.02
N ILE A 96 -17.55 -14.78 1.13
CA ILE A 96 -17.18 -13.46 0.60
C ILE A 96 -18.26 -12.42 1.01
N PRO A 97 -17.90 -11.12 1.06
CA PRO A 97 -16.58 -10.54 0.80
C PRO A 97 -15.56 -10.97 1.85
N PHE A 98 -14.34 -11.16 1.39
CA PHE A 98 -13.19 -11.44 2.25
C PHE A 98 -12.06 -10.50 1.87
N CYS A 99 -11.61 -9.68 2.81
CA CYS A 99 -10.53 -8.73 2.60
C CYS A 99 -9.27 -9.21 3.30
N VAL A 100 -8.14 -9.16 2.60
CA VAL A 100 -6.83 -9.56 3.11
C VAL A 100 -5.85 -8.38 3.01
N MET A 101 -5.22 -8.05 4.12
CA MET A 101 -4.16 -7.05 4.18
C MET A 101 -2.80 -7.70 3.89
N PHE A 102 -2.09 -7.13 2.93
CA PHE A 102 -0.70 -7.50 2.60
C PHE A 102 0.25 -6.39 3.03
N VAL A 103 1.30 -6.78 3.72
CA VAL A 103 2.41 -5.90 4.14
C VAL A 103 3.72 -6.65 3.92
N ASP A 104 4.71 -6.00 3.36
CA ASP A 104 6.04 -6.57 3.08
C ASP A 104 6.01 -7.90 2.31
N GLY A 105 5.10 -8.03 1.36
CA GLY A 105 4.95 -9.21 0.52
C GLY A 105 4.20 -10.38 1.18
N GLN A 106 3.61 -10.17 2.37
CA GLN A 106 2.93 -11.23 3.12
C GLN A 106 1.50 -10.85 3.48
N PRO A 107 0.55 -11.81 3.46
CA PRO A 107 -0.76 -11.62 4.05
C PRO A 107 -0.63 -11.61 5.59
N VAL A 108 -1.02 -10.51 6.22
CA VAL A 108 -0.82 -10.31 7.66
C VAL A 108 -2.10 -10.35 8.47
N ASP A 109 -3.23 -10.00 7.89
CA ASP A 109 -4.53 -9.94 8.57
C ASP A 109 -5.67 -9.97 7.54
N GLY A 110 -6.90 -10.17 8.01
CA GLY A 110 -8.07 -10.15 7.15
C GLY A 110 -9.37 -9.99 7.93
N PHE A 111 -10.43 -9.65 7.20
CA PHE A 111 -11.78 -9.62 7.74
C PHE A 111 -12.80 -10.14 6.73
N VAL A 112 -13.93 -10.61 7.22
CA VAL A 112 -15.02 -11.21 6.43
C VAL A 112 -16.28 -10.38 6.56
N GLY A 113 -16.98 -10.22 5.45
CA GLY A 113 -18.28 -9.55 5.40
C GLY A 113 -18.19 -8.03 5.21
N ALA A 114 -19.34 -7.42 4.95
CA ALA A 114 -19.47 -5.97 4.83
C ALA A 114 -19.53 -5.35 6.24
N LEU A 115 -18.37 -5.18 6.86
CA LEU A 115 -18.28 -4.55 8.18
C LEU A 115 -18.71 -3.08 8.13
N PRO A 116 -19.19 -2.52 9.27
CA PRO A 116 -19.39 -1.09 9.41
C PRO A 116 -18.08 -0.32 9.15
N GLU A 117 -18.18 0.86 8.55
CA GLU A 117 -17.02 1.70 8.21
C GLU A 117 -16.07 1.93 9.40
N ALA A 118 -16.60 2.17 10.59
CA ALA A 118 -15.79 2.36 11.80
C ALA A 118 -14.90 1.15 12.13
N GLN A 119 -15.39 -0.07 11.90
CA GLN A 119 -14.62 -1.30 12.12
C GLN A 119 -13.54 -1.48 11.04
N ILE A 120 -13.84 -1.11 9.80
CA ILE A 120 -12.87 -1.14 8.70
C ILE A 120 -11.75 -0.12 8.97
N ARG A 121 -12.08 1.09 9.43
CA ARG A 121 -11.08 2.09 9.85
C ARG A 121 -10.17 1.55 10.94
N SER A 122 -10.74 0.95 11.98
CA SER A 122 -9.95 0.34 13.07
C SER A 122 -9.03 -0.77 12.57
N PHE A 123 -9.47 -1.55 11.57
CA PHE A 123 -8.66 -2.56 10.90
C PHE A 123 -7.51 -1.93 10.10
N LEU A 124 -7.81 -0.91 9.30
CA LEU A 124 -6.81 -0.20 8.51
C LEU A 124 -5.74 0.47 9.39
N ASP A 125 -6.16 1.12 10.47
CA ASP A 125 -5.27 1.85 11.38
C ASP A 125 -4.25 0.95 12.10
N LYS A 126 -4.49 -0.36 12.16
CA LYS A 126 -3.51 -1.33 12.67
C LYS A 126 -2.34 -1.58 11.72
N HIS A 127 -2.57 -1.42 10.41
CA HIS A 127 -1.63 -1.85 9.37
C HIS A 127 -1.15 -0.71 8.47
N VAL A 128 -1.90 0.39 8.43
CA VAL A 128 -1.60 1.55 7.58
C VAL A 128 -0.91 2.61 8.42
N PRO A 129 0.34 3.00 8.09
CA PRO A 129 1.05 4.04 8.82
C PRO A 129 0.29 5.36 8.81
N GLU A 130 0.37 6.10 9.90
CA GLU A 130 -0.15 7.47 9.95
C GLU A 130 0.58 8.37 8.93
N GLY A 131 -0.09 9.41 8.46
CA GLY A 131 0.49 10.32 7.48
C GLY A 131 1.79 10.97 7.95
N ALA A 132 1.89 11.27 9.25
CA ALA A 132 3.10 11.78 9.88
C ALA A 132 4.27 10.77 9.83
N ALA A 133 3.99 9.49 10.09
CA ALA A 133 5.01 8.44 10.01
C ALA A 133 5.55 8.28 8.57
N LEU A 134 4.68 8.25 7.57
CA LEU A 134 5.11 8.19 6.16
C LEU A 134 5.92 9.41 5.72
N ALA A 135 5.54 10.61 6.18
CA ALA A 135 6.29 11.82 5.89
C ALA A 135 7.69 11.75 6.51
N ALA A 136 7.78 11.28 7.76
CA ALA A 136 9.07 11.11 8.44
C ALA A 136 9.94 10.04 7.77
N GLU A 137 9.37 8.92 7.33
CA GLU A 137 10.09 7.88 6.57
C GLU A 137 10.66 8.42 5.25
N ALA A 138 9.89 9.22 4.51
CA ALA A 138 10.36 9.85 3.29
C ALA A 138 11.56 10.79 3.55
N GLU A 139 11.53 11.54 4.64
CA GLU A 139 12.64 12.42 5.04
C GLU A 139 13.88 11.64 5.48
N VAL A 140 13.71 10.49 6.14
CA VAL A 140 14.83 9.60 6.47
C VAL A 140 15.49 9.07 5.20
N ALA A 141 14.71 8.59 4.22
CA ALA A 141 15.27 8.11 2.95
C ALA A 141 16.06 9.21 2.21
N GLU A 142 15.52 10.44 2.17
CA GLU A 142 16.23 11.57 1.58
C GLU A 142 17.51 11.92 2.36
N ALA A 143 17.50 11.80 3.68
CA ALA A 143 18.68 12.01 4.50
C ALA A 143 19.78 10.97 4.25
N GLU A 144 19.42 9.71 4.04
CA GLU A 144 20.35 8.63 3.68
C GLU A 144 21.04 8.91 2.34
N GLU A 145 20.29 9.38 1.33
CA GLU A 145 20.85 9.78 0.04
C GLU A 145 21.83 10.96 0.19
N LEU A 146 21.45 12.01 0.92
CA LEU A 146 22.30 13.15 1.19
C LEU A 146 23.58 12.77 1.95
N ALA A 147 23.49 11.87 2.90
CA ALA A 147 24.65 11.36 3.63
C ALA A 147 25.59 10.57 2.71
N ALA A 148 25.06 9.77 1.80
CA ALA A 148 25.85 9.02 0.81
C ALA A 148 26.57 9.96 -0.18
N GLU A 149 26.00 11.11 -0.48
CA GLU A 149 26.61 12.15 -1.31
C GLU A 149 27.63 13.04 -0.55
N GLY A 150 27.75 12.84 0.76
CA GLY A 150 28.65 13.62 1.63
C GLY A 150 28.06 14.93 2.16
N SER A 151 26.77 15.18 1.91
CA SER A 151 26.05 16.37 2.37
C SER A 151 25.53 16.20 3.81
N LEU A 152 26.46 16.00 4.76
CA LEU A 152 26.13 15.59 6.13
C LEU A 152 25.25 16.60 6.88
N GLU A 153 25.49 17.90 6.70
CA GLU A 153 24.68 18.95 7.34
C GLU A 153 23.21 18.91 6.90
N ALA A 154 22.99 18.71 5.59
CA ALA A 154 21.65 18.59 5.02
C ALA A 154 20.96 17.31 5.51
N ALA A 155 21.68 16.20 5.56
CA ALA A 155 21.19 14.92 6.08
C ALA A 155 20.74 15.03 7.56
N VAL A 156 21.55 15.66 8.39
CA VAL A 156 21.22 15.95 9.80
C VAL A 156 19.94 16.79 9.91
N GLY A 157 19.82 17.85 9.09
CA GLY A 157 18.61 18.67 9.05
C GLY A 157 17.34 17.89 8.72
N LYS A 158 17.42 16.98 7.75
CA LYS A 158 16.30 16.10 7.37
C LYS A 158 15.91 15.13 8.50
N LEU A 159 16.87 14.49 9.14
CA LEU A 159 16.61 13.59 10.28
C LEU A 159 15.99 14.33 11.47
N GLN A 160 16.44 15.55 11.75
CA GLN A 160 15.83 16.38 12.78
C GLN A 160 14.39 16.74 12.46
N HIS A 161 14.07 17.06 11.20
CA HIS A 161 12.71 17.35 10.78
C HIS A 161 11.83 16.10 10.82
N ALA A 162 12.35 14.95 10.40
CA ALA A 162 11.65 13.66 10.53
C ALA A 162 11.25 13.37 11.99
N LEU A 163 12.12 13.65 12.96
CA LEU A 163 11.83 13.49 14.39
C LEU A 163 10.86 14.53 14.96
N GLN A 164 10.74 15.70 14.33
CA GLN A 164 9.70 16.69 14.68
C GLN A 164 8.34 16.24 14.16
N THR A 165 8.31 15.60 12.98
CA THR A 165 7.11 15.09 12.34
C THR A 165 6.60 13.80 13.01
N ASP A 166 7.51 12.87 13.30
CA ASP A 166 7.26 11.63 14.03
C ASP A 166 8.32 11.41 15.11
N PRO A 167 8.05 11.82 16.36
CA PRO A 167 8.99 11.61 17.47
C PRO A 167 9.26 10.15 17.80
N GLY A 168 8.42 9.22 17.33
CA GLY A 168 8.57 7.78 17.49
C GLY A 168 9.48 7.11 16.48
N ASN A 169 9.98 7.83 15.48
CA ASN A 169 10.81 7.26 14.41
C ASN A 169 12.21 6.88 14.93
N ASP A 170 12.38 5.62 15.28
CA ASP A 170 13.64 5.10 15.82
C ASP A 170 14.76 5.06 14.77
N VAL A 171 14.44 4.92 13.48
CA VAL A 171 15.43 4.94 12.39
C VAL A 171 16.04 6.34 12.28
N ALA A 172 15.19 7.38 12.23
CA ALA A 172 15.65 8.77 12.20
C ALA A 172 16.56 9.10 13.41
N ARG A 173 16.17 8.62 14.58
CA ARG A 173 16.95 8.82 15.82
C ARG A 173 18.31 8.15 15.76
N PHE A 174 18.35 6.90 15.30
CA PHE A 174 19.58 6.11 15.19
C PHE A 174 20.56 6.71 14.17
N ASP A 175 20.03 7.09 12.98
CA ASP A 175 20.86 7.66 11.91
C ASP A 175 21.37 9.06 12.27
N LEU A 176 20.56 9.86 12.97
CA LEU A 176 21.01 11.15 13.49
C LEU A 176 22.20 11.01 14.44
N VAL A 177 22.17 10.01 15.34
CA VAL A 177 23.28 9.74 16.27
C VAL A 177 24.55 9.30 15.52
N LYS A 178 24.44 8.57 14.42
CA LYS A 178 25.59 8.17 13.60
C LYS A 178 26.28 9.35 12.89
N LEU A 179 25.51 10.38 12.53
CA LEU A 179 26.01 11.53 11.77
C LEU A 179 26.54 12.66 12.66
N LEU A 180 26.23 12.64 13.95
CA LEU A 180 26.74 13.62 14.94
C LEU A 180 28.04 13.15 15.58
#